data_bc9e8ddbf7102080e11a56cbd64922a0
#
_entry.id   bc9e8ddbf7102080e11a56cbd64922a0
#
_cell.length_a   1.000
_cell.length_b   1.000
_cell.length_c   1.000
_cell.angle_alpha   90.00
_cell.angle_beta   90.00
_cell.angle_gamma   90.00
#
_symmetry.space_group_name_H-M   'P 1'
#
loop_
_entity.id
_entity.type
_entity.pdbx_description
1 polymer ?
#
loop_
_entity_poly.entity_id
_entity_poly.type
_entity_poly.pdbx_seq_one_letter_code
_entity_poly.pdbx_strand_id
1 'polypeptide(L)'
;NGVIRSEDVIYFVVVVTLFLTFTTFKLASDRRTISRFRQAISYLGFFVAAMAIGYFTSRPGMIKVWDTTRTKLNSLTENSQHVLAKLTGPVTITNYVNLLDNKSYRYLPIMKKANETIFEPYCLAKPDLQVKYVYYYDFAPNGVANNPKFQGKTVDEMRDYMTMIYNLNPHLFKSPAEIRQIIDLREEQNTFVRIMETQDGKRTFIRDFEDMDATPSEAEITAAIKKMISTPPTVA
;
A
#
# COMPACT_ATOMS: atom_id res chain seq x y z
N ASN A 1 -0.74 18.42 0.90
CA ASN A 1 -1.39 17.31 0.19
C ASN A 1 -2.89 17.53 -0.10
N GLY A 2 -3.60 18.49 0.52
CA GLY A 2 -5.00 18.83 0.21
C GLY A 2 -6.04 17.73 0.46
N VAL A 3 -5.70 16.75 1.30
CA VAL A 3 -6.59 15.65 1.68
C VAL A 3 -6.84 15.75 3.18
N ILE A 4 -8.12 15.71 3.57
CA ILE A 4 -8.55 15.65 4.98
C ILE A 4 -9.11 14.25 5.23
N ARG A 5 -8.55 13.54 6.21
CA ARG A 5 -9.04 12.23 6.65
C ARG A 5 -9.90 12.37 7.90
N SER A 6 -10.98 11.61 7.97
CA SER A 6 -11.85 11.61 9.16
C SER A 6 -11.09 11.23 10.44
N GLU A 7 -10.13 10.33 10.33
CA GLU A 7 -9.29 9.91 11.47
C GLU A 7 -8.47 11.07 12.06
N ASP A 8 -7.90 11.95 11.21
CA ASP A 8 -7.10 13.10 11.65
C ASP A 8 -7.98 14.10 12.42
N VAL A 9 -9.18 14.37 11.90
CA VAL A 9 -10.15 15.27 12.53
C VAL A 9 -10.61 14.69 13.87
N ILE A 10 -10.98 13.41 13.91
CA ILE A 10 -11.43 12.73 15.12
C ILE A 10 -10.29 12.69 16.15
N TYR A 11 -9.06 12.35 15.72
CA TYR A 11 -7.89 12.37 16.58
C TYR A 11 -7.71 13.73 17.26
N PHE A 12 -7.76 14.80 16.48
CA PHE A 12 -7.63 16.16 17.00
C PHE A 12 -8.74 16.48 18.02
N VAL A 13 -10.00 16.17 17.71
CA VAL A 13 -11.14 16.37 18.61
C VAL A 13 -10.99 15.55 19.89
N VAL A 14 -10.57 14.29 19.80
CA VAL A 14 -10.35 13.40 20.95
C VAL A 14 -9.26 13.95 21.86
N VAL A 15 -8.13 14.39 21.29
CA VAL A 15 -7.01 14.95 22.06
C VAL A 15 -7.45 16.21 22.80
N VAL A 16 -8.10 17.15 22.10
CA VAL A 16 -8.59 18.40 22.72
C VAL A 16 -9.59 18.09 23.84
N THR A 17 -10.55 17.19 23.57
CA THR A 17 -11.57 16.80 24.57
C THR A 17 -10.93 16.12 25.77
N LEU A 18 -9.92 15.28 25.58
CA LEU A 18 -9.19 14.61 26.65
C LEU A 18 -8.51 15.63 27.58
N PHE A 19 -7.80 16.60 27.01
CA PHE A 19 -7.14 17.64 27.80
C PHE A 19 -8.14 18.53 28.55
N LEU A 20 -9.24 18.93 27.91
CA LEU A 20 -10.31 19.68 28.56
C LEU A 20 -10.95 18.88 29.70
N THR A 21 -11.20 17.58 29.49
CA THR A 21 -11.73 16.68 30.49
C THR A 21 -10.77 16.54 31.69
N PHE A 22 -9.48 16.39 31.44
CA PHE A 22 -8.47 16.34 32.47
C PHE A 22 -8.45 17.64 33.30
N THR A 23 -8.48 18.78 32.63
CA THR A 23 -8.45 20.08 33.27
C THR A 23 -9.70 20.32 34.14
N THR A 24 -10.90 20.07 33.58
CA THR A 24 -12.15 20.23 34.31
C THR A 24 -12.28 19.25 35.47
N PHE A 25 -11.86 17.99 35.26
CA PHE A 25 -11.84 16.98 36.32
C PHE A 25 -10.86 17.35 37.43
N LYS A 26 -9.69 17.88 37.12
CA LYS A 26 -8.71 18.37 38.10
C LYS A 26 -9.31 19.49 38.94
N LEU A 27 -9.89 20.50 38.30
CA LEU A 27 -10.52 21.61 39.01
C LEU A 27 -11.69 21.17 39.90
N ALA A 28 -12.49 20.21 39.42
CA ALA A 28 -13.59 19.65 40.21
C ALA A 28 -13.08 18.80 41.40
N SER A 29 -12.01 18.04 41.22
CA SER A 29 -11.45 17.18 42.26
C SER A 29 -10.75 17.96 43.37
N ASP A 30 -10.15 19.11 43.04
CA ASP A 30 -9.53 20.00 44.02
C ASP A 30 -10.58 20.68 44.95
N ARG A 31 -11.81 20.79 44.47
CA ARG A 31 -12.96 21.30 45.29
C ARG A 31 -13.63 20.18 46.09
N ARG A 32 -13.37 18.92 45.80
CA ARG A 32 -13.96 17.76 46.49
C ARG A 32 -12.86 16.92 47.12
N THR A 33 -13.09 16.38 48.32
CA THR A 33 -12.14 15.45 48.96
C THR A 33 -12.17 14.08 48.29
N ILE A 34 -11.71 14.00 47.05
CA ILE A 34 -11.62 12.74 46.32
C ILE A 34 -10.24 12.13 46.61
N SER A 35 -10.19 10.83 46.94
CA SER A 35 -8.95 10.13 47.20
C SER A 35 -8.05 10.10 45.94
N ARG A 36 -6.75 10.21 46.11
CA ARG A 36 -5.79 10.18 45.01
C ARG A 36 -5.90 8.93 44.11
N PHE A 37 -6.27 7.81 44.73
CA PHE A 37 -6.49 6.55 44.01
C PHE A 37 -7.69 6.64 43.04
N ARG A 38 -8.81 7.20 43.50
CA ARG A 38 -9.98 7.41 42.61
C ARG A 38 -9.69 8.40 41.49
N GLN A 39 -8.90 9.45 41.77
CA GLN A 39 -8.46 10.38 40.72
C GLN A 39 -7.63 9.67 39.66
N ALA A 40 -6.63 8.84 40.06
CA ALA A 40 -5.78 8.10 39.13
C ALA A 40 -6.60 7.14 38.26
N ILE A 41 -7.57 6.41 38.84
CA ILE A 41 -8.44 5.51 38.06
C ILE A 41 -9.29 6.31 37.06
N SER A 42 -9.80 7.47 37.43
CA SER A 42 -10.59 8.29 36.50
C SER A 42 -9.76 8.81 35.32
N TYR A 43 -8.53 9.29 35.57
CA TYR A 43 -7.62 9.69 34.49
C TYR A 43 -7.27 8.52 33.56
N LEU A 44 -6.99 7.36 34.14
CA LEU A 44 -6.72 6.14 33.35
C LEU A 44 -7.97 5.77 32.51
N GLY A 45 -9.16 5.84 33.08
CA GLY A 45 -10.42 5.59 32.37
C GLY A 45 -10.63 6.52 31.18
N PHE A 46 -10.40 7.82 31.35
CA PHE A 46 -10.51 8.79 30.25
C PHE A 46 -9.47 8.54 29.17
N PHE A 47 -8.24 8.20 29.58
CA PHE A 47 -7.17 7.87 28.63
C PHE A 47 -7.48 6.60 27.81
N VAL A 48 -7.93 5.54 28.49
CA VAL A 48 -8.32 4.28 27.83
C VAL A 48 -9.50 4.50 26.87
N ALA A 49 -10.50 5.30 27.26
CA ALA A 49 -11.63 5.64 26.42
C ALA A 49 -11.16 6.40 25.14
N ALA A 50 -10.27 7.38 25.29
CA ALA A 50 -9.70 8.12 24.16
C ALA A 50 -8.91 7.20 23.22
N MET A 51 -8.10 6.27 23.76
CA MET A 51 -7.38 5.26 22.99
C MET A 51 -8.34 4.34 22.23
N ALA A 52 -9.40 3.89 22.87
CA ALA A 52 -10.42 3.05 22.24
C ALA A 52 -11.10 3.76 21.05
N ILE A 53 -11.50 5.02 21.23
CA ILE A 53 -12.10 5.82 20.16
C ILE A 53 -11.11 5.95 19.00
N GLY A 54 -9.85 6.31 19.25
CA GLY A 54 -8.80 6.40 18.24
C GLY A 54 -8.61 5.08 17.49
N TYR A 55 -8.55 3.97 18.22
CA TYR A 55 -8.39 2.65 17.63
C TYR A 55 -9.54 2.26 16.71
N PHE A 56 -10.80 2.47 17.14
CA PHE A 56 -11.96 2.11 16.32
C PHE A 56 -12.10 3.00 15.09
N THR A 57 -11.84 4.30 15.23
CA THR A 57 -11.99 5.25 14.11
C THR A 57 -10.89 5.15 13.06
N SER A 58 -9.74 4.58 13.41
CA SER A 58 -8.64 4.30 12.46
C SER A 58 -8.80 2.97 11.71
N ARG A 59 -9.92 2.26 11.86
CA ARG A 59 -10.14 1.00 11.12
C ARG A 59 -10.41 1.27 9.65
N PRO A 60 -9.84 0.44 8.75
CA PRO A 60 -10.19 0.47 7.32
C PRO A 60 -11.71 0.38 7.16
N GLY A 61 -12.35 1.09 6.37
CA GLY A 61 -13.83 1.12 6.21
C GLY A 61 -14.57 2.12 7.10
N MET A 62 -13.95 2.66 8.16
CA MET A 62 -14.47 3.81 8.91
C MET A 62 -13.83 5.13 8.48
N ILE A 63 -12.72 5.06 7.77
CA ILE A 63 -11.99 6.22 7.27
C ILE A 63 -12.73 6.81 6.07
N LYS A 64 -13.12 8.07 6.19
CA LYS A 64 -13.62 8.89 5.08
C LYS A 64 -12.55 9.90 4.71
N VAL A 65 -12.39 10.10 3.41
CA VAL A 65 -11.39 11.01 2.87
C VAL A 65 -12.10 12.09 2.06
N TRP A 66 -11.76 13.34 2.33
CA TRP A 66 -12.22 14.48 1.56
C TRP A 66 -11.04 15.11 0.84
N ASP A 67 -11.08 15.06 -0.47
CA ASP A 67 -10.14 15.77 -1.31
C ASP A 67 -10.58 17.23 -1.43
N THR A 68 -9.81 18.11 -0.80
CA THR A 68 -10.04 19.57 -0.78
C THR A 68 -9.24 20.27 -1.88
N THR A 69 -8.51 19.51 -2.71
CA THR A 69 -7.79 20.09 -3.84
C THR A 69 -8.75 20.58 -4.91
N ARG A 70 -8.40 21.70 -5.56
CA ARG A 70 -9.22 22.29 -6.62
C ARG A 70 -9.42 21.33 -7.80
N THR A 71 -8.43 20.50 -8.08
CA THR A 71 -8.38 19.57 -9.22
C THR A 71 -8.76 18.14 -8.83
N LYS A 72 -9.07 17.89 -7.55
CA LYS A 72 -9.40 16.56 -7.00
C LYS A 72 -8.40 15.46 -7.40
N LEU A 73 -7.11 15.81 -7.42
CA LEU A 73 -6.02 14.91 -7.85
C LEU A 73 -5.86 13.66 -6.96
N ASN A 74 -6.40 13.68 -5.75
CA ASN A 74 -6.30 12.57 -4.80
C ASN A 74 -7.59 11.73 -4.73
N SER A 75 -8.53 11.93 -5.66
CA SER A 75 -9.75 11.16 -5.75
C SER A 75 -9.90 10.56 -7.16
N LEU A 76 -10.47 9.38 -7.24
CA LEU A 76 -10.75 8.72 -8.51
C LEU A 76 -11.81 9.49 -9.29
N THR A 77 -11.67 9.53 -10.61
CA THR A 77 -12.72 10.03 -11.50
C THR A 77 -13.99 9.20 -11.38
N GLU A 78 -15.13 9.78 -11.70
CA GLU A 78 -16.43 9.07 -11.68
C GLU A 78 -16.41 7.78 -12.52
N ASN A 79 -15.74 7.82 -13.68
CA ASN A 79 -15.57 6.64 -14.54
C ASN A 79 -14.79 5.54 -13.81
N SER A 80 -13.69 5.87 -13.15
CA SER A 80 -12.88 4.90 -12.40
C SER A 80 -13.64 4.32 -11.22
N GLN A 81 -14.38 5.16 -10.48
CA GLN A 81 -15.25 4.71 -9.40
C GLN A 81 -16.32 3.74 -9.88
N HIS A 82 -17.01 4.08 -10.98
CA HIS A 82 -18.04 3.24 -11.57
C HIS A 82 -17.51 1.89 -12.09
N VAL A 83 -16.31 1.90 -12.67
CA VAL A 83 -15.65 0.67 -13.13
C VAL A 83 -15.21 -0.19 -11.94
N LEU A 84 -14.63 0.43 -10.91
CA LEU A 84 -14.17 -0.26 -9.69
C LEU A 84 -15.34 -0.90 -8.94
N ALA A 85 -16.51 -0.23 -8.88
CA ALA A 85 -17.71 -0.75 -8.24
C ALA A 85 -18.27 -2.03 -8.90
N LYS A 86 -17.90 -2.31 -10.15
CA LYS A 86 -18.30 -3.54 -10.87
C LYS A 86 -17.43 -4.74 -10.51
N LEU A 87 -16.29 -4.54 -9.86
CA LEU A 87 -15.46 -5.63 -9.35
C LEU A 87 -16.10 -6.23 -8.11
N THR A 88 -16.53 -7.47 -8.21
CA THR A 88 -17.12 -8.22 -7.09
C THR A 88 -16.04 -8.95 -6.30
N GLY A 89 -16.17 -8.95 -4.97
CA GLY A 89 -15.25 -9.64 -4.05
C GLY A 89 -13.88 -9.00 -3.87
N PRO A 90 -13.00 -9.62 -3.09
CA PRO A 90 -11.65 -9.15 -2.81
C PRO A 90 -10.77 -9.11 -4.06
N VAL A 91 -9.95 -8.08 -4.16
CA VAL A 91 -8.98 -7.89 -5.25
C VAL A 91 -7.59 -7.73 -4.65
N THR A 92 -6.61 -8.40 -5.20
CA THR A 92 -5.22 -8.27 -4.80
C THR A 92 -4.38 -7.73 -5.97
N ILE A 93 -3.64 -6.66 -5.72
CA ILE A 93 -2.60 -6.16 -6.62
C ILE A 93 -1.27 -6.62 -6.07
N THR A 94 -0.58 -7.51 -6.79
CA THR A 94 0.74 -8.01 -6.37
C THR A 94 1.82 -7.40 -7.25
N ASN A 95 2.77 -6.74 -6.60
CA ASN A 95 3.97 -6.19 -7.22
C ASN A 95 5.10 -7.22 -7.08
N TYR A 96 5.56 -7.77 -8.20
CA TYR A 96 6.70 -8.68 -8.25
C TYR A 96 7.95 -7.88 -8.58
N VAL A 97 8.87 -7.77 -7.63
CA VAL A 97 10.04 -6.91 -7.70
C VAL A 97 11.30 -7.77 -7.76
N ASN A 98 11.94 -7.79 -8.92
CA ASN A 98 13.23 -8.46 -9.07
C ASN A 98 14.37 -7.51 -8.69
N LEU A 99 15.15 -7.88 -7.67
CA LEU A 99 16.31 -7.11 -7.21
C LEU A 99 17.35 -6.88 -8.31
N LEU A 100 17.47 -7.83 -9.24
CA LEU A 100 18.47 -7.80 -10.32
C LEU A 100 17.99 -7.10 -11.60
N ASP A 101 16.75 -6.59 -11.62
CA ASP A 101 16.25 -5.73 -12.68
C ASP A 101 16.87 -4.32 -12.58
N ASN A 102 17.24 -3.71 -13.71
CA ASN A 102 17.79 -2.35 -13.75
C ASN A 102 16.86 -1.28 -13.17
N LYS A 103 15.56 -1.49 -13.23
CA LYS A 103 14.55 -0.56 -12.68
C LYS A 103 14.16 -0.89 -11.23
N SER A 104 14.77 -1.90 -10.61
CA SER A 104 14.41 -2.39 -9.26
C SER A 104 14.43 -1.28 -8.19
N TYR A 105 15.37 -0.34 -8.29
CA TYR A 105 15.55 0.76 -7.33
C TYR A 105 14.27 1.58 -7.10
N ARG A 106 13.34 1.59 -8.08
CA ARG A 106 12.06 2.31 -7.99
C ARG A 106 11.04 1.61 -7.09
N TYR A 107 11.21 0.30 -6.87
CA TYR A 107 10.21 -0.57 -6.23
C TYR A 107 10.75 -1.32 -5.00
N LEU A 108 12.01 -1.07 -4.60
CA LEU A 108 12.61 -1.66 -3.42
C LEU A 108 11.81 -1.36 -2.13
N PRO A 109 12.00 -2.12 -1.05
CA PRO A 109 11.26 -1.95 0.20
C PRO A 109 11.24 -0.52 0.75
N ILE A 110 12.31 0.25 0.53
CA ILE A 110 12.42 1.65 0.93
C ILE A 110 11.41 2.56 0.18
N MET A 111 11.04 2.19 -1.06
CA MET A 111 10.09 2.93 -1.90
C MET A 111 8.65 2.43 -1.75
N LYS A 112 8.42 1.37 -0.99
CA LYS A 112 7.12 0.70 -0.86
C LYS A 112 6.01 1.69 -0.50
N LYS A 113 6.21 2.51 0.53
CA LYS A 113 5.20 3.47 1.01
C LYS A 113 4.84 4.50 -0.07
N ALA A 114 5.83 5.01 -0.80
CA ALA A 114 5.59 5.96 -1.89
C ALA A 114 4.78 5.31 -3.03
N ASN A 115 5.10 4.06 -3.37
CA ASN A 115 4.39 3.33 -4.41
C ASN A 115 2.97 2.91 -4.00
N GLU A 116 2.73 2.63 -2.72
CA GLU A 116 1.39 2.30 -2.20
C GLU A 116 0.44 3.50 -2.25
N THR A 117 0.95 4.72 -2.14
CA THR A 117 0.14 5.95 -2.19
C THR A 117 -0.67 6.07 -3.49
N ILE A 118 -0.18 5.51 -4.60
CA ILE A 118 -0.87 5.52 -5.89
C ILE A 118 -2.19 4.74 -5.83
N PHE A 119 -2.20 3.65 -5.05
CA PHE A 119 -3.37 2.79 -4.91
C PHE A 119 -4.29 3.22 -3.77
N GLU A 120 -3.89 4.22 -2.99
CA GLU A 120 -4.67 4.69 -1.85
C GLU A 120 -6.11 5.10 -2.23
N PRO A 121 -6.36 5.88 -3.30
CA PRO A 121 -7.72 6.22 -3.73
C PRO A 121 -8.56 4.98 -4.08
N TYR A 122 -7.93 3.93 -4.64
CA TYR A 122 -8.59 2.67 -4.96
C TYR A 122 -8.93 1.86 -3.71
N CYS A 123 -7.98 1.77 -2.76
CA CYS A 123 -8.20 1.08 -1.48
C CYS A 123 -9.29 1.77 -0.64
N LEU A 124 -9.40 3.09 -0.73
CA LEU A 124 -10.45 3.86 -0.06
C LEU A 124 -11.83 3.63 -0.71
N ALA A 125 -11.88 3.57 -2.03
CA ALA A 125 -13.13 3.30 -2.76
C ALA A 125 -13.55 1.83 -2.68
N LYS A 126 -12.59 0.90 -2.49
CA LYS A 126 -12.80 -0.54 -2.39
C LYS A 126 -11.93 -1.11 -1.24
N PRO A 127 -12.45 -1.14 0.00
CA PRO A 127 -11.68 -1.54 1.20
C PRO A 127 -11.15 -2.98 1.20
N ASP A 128 -11.71 -3.86 0.38
CA ASP A 128 -11.26 -5.23 0.16
C ASP A 128 -10.19 -5.36 -0.96
N LEU A 129 -9.73 -4.25 -1.52
CA LEU A 129 -8.56 -4.20 -2.38
C LEU A 129 -7.29 -4.18 -1.53
N GLN A 130 -6.37 -5.09 -1.81
CA GLN A 130 -5.09 -5.22 -1.12
C GLN A 130 -3.92 -5.06 -2.08
N VAL A 131 -2.88 -4.35 -1.64
CA VAL A 131 -1.62 -4.21 -2.38
C VAL A 131 -0.55 -5.03 -1.68
N LYS A 132 0.09 -5.95 -2.40
CA LYS A 132 1.13 -6.84 -1.90
C LYS A 132 2.42 -6.66 -2.69
N TYR A 133 3.55 -6.98 -2.05
CA TYR A 133 4.87 -6.99 -2.66
C TYR A 133 5.50 -8.35 -2.46
N VAL A 134 6.02 -8.91 -3.55
CA VAL A 134 6.84 -10.13 -3.56
C VAL A 134 8.21 -9.73 -4.10
N TYR A 135 9.18 -9.72 -3.21
CA TYR A 135 10.57 -9.45 -3.56
C TYR A 135 11.27 -10.76 -3.90
N TYR A 136 12.00 -10.76 -5.00
CA TYR A 136 12.76 -11.92 -5.46
C TYR A 136 14.04 -11.48 -6.19
N TYR A 137 14.88 -12.43 -6.51
CA TYR A 137 16.01 -12.23 -7.40
C TYR A 137 16.07 -13.36 -8.41
N ASP A 138 16.23 -13.02 -9.65
CA ASP A 138 16.49 -13.97 -10.75
C ASP A 138 17.19 -13.21 -11.89
N PHE A 139 17.82 -13.94 -12.79
CA PHE A 139 18.45 -13.36 -13.94
C PHE A 139 17.43 -12.58 -14.78
N ALA A 140 17.75 -11.31 -15.05
CA ALA A 140 16.99 -10.44 -15.94
C ALA A 140 17.88 -10.06 -17.13
N PRO A 141 17.49 -10.31 -18.39
CA PRO A 141 18.31 -10.02 -19.57
C PRO A 141 18.76 -8.56 -19.66
N ASN A 142 17.89 -7.63 -19.24
CA ASN A 142 18.19 -6.19 -19.21
C ASN A 142 18.55 -5.71 -17.80
N GLY A 143 18.99 -6.62 -16.92
CA GLY A 143 19.25 -6.36 -15.52
C GLY A 143 20.70 -5.98 -15.23
N VAL A 144 21.01 -5.95 -13.94
CA VAL A 144 22.35 -5.62 -13.41
C VAL A 144 23.44 -6.56 -13.89
N ALA A 145 23.10 -7.79 -14.30
CA ALA A 145 24.04 -8.78 -14.82
C ALA A 145 24.83 -8.28 -16.05
N ASN A 146 24.30 -7.30 -16.80
CA ASN A 146 24.98 -6.69 -17.92
C ASN A 146 26.11 -5.73 -17.51
N ASN A 147 26.20 -5.38 -16.23
CA ASN A 147 27.29 -4.57 -15.75
C ASN A 147 28.58 -5.42 -15.66
N PRO A 148 29.74 -4.96 -16.18
CA PRO A 148 31.00 -5.67 -16.12
C PRO A 148 31.42 -6.14 -14.72
N LYS A 149 30.98 -5.46 -13.67
CA LYS A 149 31.22 -5.85 -12.27
C LYS A 149 30.61 -7.19 -11.87
N PHE A 150 29.62 -7.67 -12.63
CA PHE A 150 28.91 -8.92 -12.36
C PHE A 150 29.28 -10.05 -13.30
N GLN A 151 30.21 -9.83 -14.23
CA GLN A 151 30.70 -10.89 -15.12
C GLN A 151 31.23 -12.07 -14.31
N GLY A 152 30.74 -13.27 -14.62
CA GLY A 152 31.12 -14.52 -13.95
C GLY A 152 30.53 -14.73 -12.56
N LYS A 153 29.71 -13.82 -12.05
CA LYS A 153 29.01 -13.97 -10.77
C LYS A 153 27.70 -14.75 -10.94
N THR A 154 27.40 -15.54 -9.91
CA THR A 154 26.09 -16.20 -9.78
C THR A 154 25.00 -15.19 -9.39
N VAL A 155 23.74 -15.55 -9.60
CA VAL A 155 22.60 -14.70 -9.18
C VAL A 155 22.58 -14.49 -7.64
N ASP A 156 23.06 -15.48 -6.86
CA ASP A 156 23.18 -15.36 -5.40
C ASP A 156 24.24 -14.33 -5.00
N GLU A 157 25.40 -14.34 -5.64
CA GLU A 157 26.47 -13.36 -5.39
C GLU A 157 26.01 -11.94 -5.82
N MET A 158 25.23 -11.85 -6.91
CA MET A 158 24.63 -10.57 -7.31
C MET A 158 23.62 -10.07 -6.28
N ARG A 159 22.74 -10.97 -5.77
CA ARG A 159 21.82 -10.62 -4.69
C ARG A 159 22.56 -10.08 -3.46
N ASP A 160 23.60 -10.76 -3.00
CA ASP A 160 24.35 -10.37 -1.82
C ASP A 160 25.00 -9.00 -2.00
N TYR A 161 25.57 -8.76 -3.18
CA TYR A 161 26.14 -7.46 -3.52
C TYR A 161 25.08 -6.35 -3.57
N MET A 162 23.94 -6.59 -4.21
CA MET A 162 22.87 -5.59 -4.34
C MET A 162 22.21 -5.30 -3.00
N THR A 163 21.98 -6.32 -2.17
CA THR A 163 21.42 -6.13 -0.82
C THR A 163 22.36 -5.37 0.09
N MET A 164 23.67 -5.58 -0.05
CA MET A 164 24.69 -4.79 0.66
C MET A 164 24.63 -3.30 0.24
N ILE A 165 24.59 -3.01 -1.07
CA ILE A 165 24.54 -1.62 -1.57
C ILE A 165 23.29 -0.88 -1.07
N TYR A 166 22.12 -1.53 -1.10
CA TYR A 166 20.86 -0.93 -0.72
C TYR A 166 20.56 -1.06 0.79
N ASN A 167 21.47 -1.64 1.56
CA ASN A 167 21.31 -1.93 2.99
C ASN A 167 19.99 -2.67 3.28
N LEU A 168 19.75 -3.75 2.54
CA LEU A 168 18.56 -4.58 2.63
C LEU A 168 18.88 -5.95 3.23
N ASN A 169 17.89 -6.57 3.88
CA ASN A 169 18.01 -7.93 4.37
C ASN A 169 17.91 -8.92 3.19
N PRO A 170 18.95 -9.76 2.91
CA PRO A 170 18.92 -10.74 1.82
C PRO A 170 17.78 -11.75 1.92
N HIS A 171 17.37 -12.11 3.14
CA HIS A 171 16.27 -13.07 3.38
C HIS A 171 14.88 -12.55 2.99
N LEU A 172 14.76 -11.26 2.66
CA LEU A 172 13.52 -10.70 2.14
C LEU A 172 13.25 -11.16 0.69
N PHE A 173 14.29 -11.54 -0.03
CA PHE A 173 14.22 -11.85 -1.45
C PHE A 173 14.15 -13.37 -1.69
N LYS A 174 13.08 -13.80 -2.34
CA LYS A 174 12.89 -15.20 -2.75
C LYS A 174 13.90 -15.59 -3.82
N SER A 175 14.40 -16.80 -3.71
CA SER A 175 15.31 -17.38 -4.71
C SER A 175 14.59 -17.66 -6.04
N PRO A 176 15.33 -17.90 -7.14
CA PRO A 176 14.75 -18.29 -8.42
C PRO A 176 13.85 -19.51 -8.34
N ALA A 177 14.17 -20.47 -7.47
CA ALA A 177 13.36 -21.68 -7.29
C ALA A 177 12.04 -21.37 -6.55
N GLU A 178 12.10 -20.52 -5.53
CA GLU A 178 10.92 -20.13 -4.74
C GLU A 178 9.95 -19.26 -5.52
N ILE A 179 10.44 -18.29 -6.33
CA ILE A 179 9.54 -17.45 -7.11
C ILE A 179 8.80 -18.26 -8.19
N ARG A 180 9.46 -19.25 -8.82
CA ARG A 180 8.84 -20.11 -9.83
C ARG A 180 7.76 -21.03 -9.27
N GLN A 181 7.75 -21.32 -7.97
CA GLN A 181 6.65 -22.01 -7.31
C GLN A 181 5.41 -21.14 -7.16
N ILE A 182 5.58 -19.81 -7.15
CA ILE A 182 4.50 -18.83 -7.01
C ILE A 182 4.01 -18.39 -8.39
N ILE A 183 4.94 -18.01 -9.25
CA ILE A 183 4.68 -17.50 -10.60
C ILE A 183 5.92 -17.66 -11.47
N ASP A 184 5.70 -17.96 -12.75
CA ASP A 184 6.75 -17.93 -13.77
C ASP A 184 6.74 -16.59 -14.51
N LEU A 185 7.80 -15.81 -14.33
CA LEU A 185 7.95 -14.48 -14.91
C LEU A 185 9.01 -14.43 -16.04
N ARG A 186 9.47 -15.60 -16.52
CA ARG A 186 10.49 -15.67 -17.59
C ARG A 186 10.01 -15.08 -18.91
N GLU A 187 8.72 -15.22 -19.23
CA GLU A 187 8.11 -14.60 -20.41
C GLU A 187 8.13 -13.06 -20.33
N GLU A 188 8.06 -12.52 -19.11
CA GLU A 188 8.22 -11.09 -18.83
C GLU A 188 9.69 -10.72 -18.57
N GLN A 189 10.64 -11.56 -18.98
CA GLN A 189 12.10 -11.36 -18.83
C GLN A 189 12.54 -11.12 -17.37
N ASN A 190 11.79 -11.60 -16.40
CA ASN A 190 12.00 -11.37 -14.97
C ASN A 190 12.14 -9.87 -14.62
N THR A 191 11.49 -8.98 -15.37
CA THR A 191 11.41 -7.55 -15.03
C THR A 191 10.36 -7.30 -13.95
N PHE A 192 10.25 -6.06 -13.49
CA PHE A 192 9.17 -5.67 -12.60
C PHE A 192 7.81 -5.92 -13.26
N VAL A 193 6.92 -6.59 -12.52
CA VAL A 193 5.57 -6.91 -12.99
C VAL A 193 4.55 -6.61 -11.89
N ARG A 194 3.43 -6.02 -12.29
CA ARG A 194 2.29 -5.78 -11.42
C ARG A 194 1.07 -6.53 -11.92
N ILE A 195 0.51 -7.39 -11.08
CA ILE A 195 -0.63 -8.24 -11.43
C ILE A 195 -1.79 -7.93 -10.50
N MET A 196 -2.94 -7.68 -11.09
CA MET A 196 -4.22 -7.60 -10.39
C MET A 196 -4.92 -8.95 -10.50
N GLU A 197 -5.39 -9.48 -9.38
CA GLU A 197 -6.06 -10.77 -9.28
C GLU A 197 -7.34 -10.66 -8.45
N THR A 198 -8.42 -11.26 -8.91
CA THR A 198 -9.68 -11.41 -8.19
C THR A 198 -9.76 -12.75 -7.49
N GLN A 199 -10.68 -12.90 -6.55
CA GLN A 199 -10.85 -14.15 -5.79
C GLN A 199 -11.23 -15.34 -6.68
N ASP A 200 -11.91 -15.11 -7.80
CA ASP A 200 -12.28 -16.13 -8.81
C ASP A 200 -11.11 -16.52 -9.74
N GLY A 201 -9.90 -16.01 -9.46
CA GLY A 201 -8.67 -16.37 -10.17
C GLY A 201 -8.44 -15.63 -11.48
N LYS A 202 -9.28 -14.66 -11.84
CA LYS A 202 -9.00 -13.82 -13.01
C LYS A 202 -7.80 -12.94 -12.74
N ARG A 203 -6.89 -12.86 -13.72
CA ARG A 203 -5.64 -12.11 -13.63
C ARG A 203 -5.49 -11.14 -14.79
N THR A 204 -4.93 -9.97 -14.51
CA THR A 204 -4.51 -9.02 -15.54
C THR A 204 -3.26 -8.28 -15.10
N PHE A 205 -2.42 -7.92 -16.08
CA PHE A 205 -1.26 -7.07 -15.81
C PHE A 205 -1.70 -5.61 -15.75
N ILE A 206 -1.18 -4.89 -14.77
CA ILE A 206 -1.17 -3.44 -14.78
C ILE A 206 0.20 -3.05 -15.35
N ARG A 207 0.23 -2.68 -16.63
CA ARG A 207 1.47 -2.31 -17.32
C ARG A 207 1.69 -0.82 -17.16
N ASP A 208 2.90 -0.47 -16.77
CA ASP A 208 3.37 0.91 -16.83
C ASP A 208 3.84 1.14 -18.28
N PHE A 209 3.20 2.04 -19.02
CA PHE A 209 3.74 2.46 -20.30
C PHE A 209 4.96 3.34 -20.04
N GLU A 210 5.99 3.20 -20.89
CA GLU A 210 7.32 3.80 -20.65
C GLU A 210 7.38 5.35 -20.75
N ASP A 211 6.28 6.02 -20.58
CA ASP A 211 6.20 7.48 -20.57
C ASP A 211 6.69 8.01 -19.23
N MET A 212 8.01 8.12 -19.08
CA MET A 212 8.71 8.82 -17.99
C MET A 212 8.25 8.60 -16.54
N ASP A 213 7.02 8.17 -16.27
CA ASP A 213 6.49 7.91 -14.93
C ASP A 213 6.67 6.45 -14.52
N ALA A 214 7.28 6.26 -13.35
CA ALA A 214 7.53 4.93 -12.78
C ALA A 214 6.26 4.27 -12.21
N THR A 215 5.10 4.89 -12.39
CA THR A 215 3.86 4.54 -11.70
C THR A 215 2.71 4.55 -12.68
N PRO A 216 1.79 3.56 -12.61
CA PRO A 216 0.68 3.51 -13.52
C PRO A 216 -0.27 4.70 -13.28
N SER A 217 -0.72 5.28 -14.35
CA SER A 217 -1.75 6.30 -14.34
C SER A 217 -3.11 5.72 -13.94
N GLU A 218 -4.03 6.58 -13.53
CA GLU A 218 -5.42 6.17 -13.26
C GLU A 218 -6.06 5.50 -14.48
N ALA A 219 -5.76 5.97 -15.69
CA ALA A 219 -6.28 5.41 -16.93
C ALA A 219 -5.82 3.96 -17.15
N GLU A 220 -4.55 3.65 -16.86
CA GLU A 220 -3.97 2.30 -16.99
C GLU A 220 -4.56 1.32 -15.97
N ILE A 221 -4.68 1.76 -14.72
CA ILE A 221 -5.32 0.93 -13.67
C ILE A 221 -6.79 0.68 -14.04
N THR A 222 -7.51 1.70 -14.47
CA THR A 222 -8.93 1.56 -14.88
C THR A 222 -9.09 0.69 -16.11
N ALA A 223 -8.16 0.76 -17.07
CA ALA A 223 -8.13 -0.14 -18.22
C ALA A 223 -7.90 -1.60 -17.81
N ALA A 224 -6.99 -1.85 -16.88
CA ALA A 224 -6.78 -3.19 -16.32
C ALA A 224 -8.05 -3.71 -15.64
N ILE A 225 -8.74 -2.89 -14.85
CA ILE A 225 -10.00 -3.26 -14.21
C ILE A 225 -11.08 -3.57 -15.27
N LYS A 226 -11.22 -2.73 -16.30
CA LYS A 226 -12.16 -2.97 -17.40
C LYS A 226 -11.91 -4.31 -18.09
N LYS A 227 -10.63 -4.66 -18.33
CA LYS A 227 -10.25 -5.94 -18.91
C LYS A 227 -10.67 -7.15 -18.06
N MET A 228 -10.69 -7.00 -16.74
CA MET A 228 -11.14 -8.07 -15.83
C MET A 228 -12.68 -8.22 -15.81
N ILE A 229 -13.40 -7.13 -15.99
CA ILE A 229 -14.87 -7.13 -15.96
C ILE A 229 -15.48 -7.53 -17.30
N SER A 230 -14.85 -7.14 -18.42
CA SER A 230 -15.32 -7.46 -19.75
C SER A 230 -15.01 -8.92 -20.09
N THR A 231 -16.03 -9.66 -20.50
CA THR A 231 -15.83 -10.94 -21.21
C THR A 231 -15.13 -10.62 -22.52
N PRO A 232 -14.01 -11.28 -22.87
CA PRO A 232 -13.38 -11.04 -24.17
C PRO A 232 -14.41 -11.30 -25.28
N PRO A 233 -14.49 -10.44 -26.31
CA PRO A 233 -15.36 -10.70 -27.44
C PRO A 233 -14.93 -12.02 -28.08
N THR A 234 -15.85 -12.95 -28.19
CA THR A 234 -15.65 -14.19 -28.95
C THR A 234 -15.51 -13.77 -30.42
N VAL A 235 -14.30 -13.86 -30.95
CA VAL A 235 -14.10 -13.68 -32.39
C VAL A 235 -14.71 -14.91 -33.04
N ALA A 236 -15.82 -14.71 -33.75
CA ALA A 236 -16.47 -15.72 -34.55
C ALA A 236 -15.69 -15.91 -35.86
#